data_10f12e7979c54bd29089bb49d7072353
#
_entry.id   10f12e7979c54bd29089bb49d7072353
#
_cell.length_a   1.000
_cell.length_b   1.000
_cell.length_c   1.000
_cell.angle_alpha   90.00
_cell.angle_beta   90.00
_cell.angle_gamma   90.00
#
_symmetry.space_group_name_H-M   'P 1'
#
loop_
_entity.id
_entity.type
_entity.pdbx_description
1 polymer ?
#
loop_
_entity_poly.entity_id
_entity_poly.type
_entity_poly.pdbx_seq_one_letter_code
_entity_poly.pdbx_strand_id
1 'polypeptide(L)'
;GYYARTLSRLTGPAGRVYAVEPVPPILAVLRRNLRRCRNVEILPYALGTENKPITMANDSARETGYFGTGQNFVNDSGAVAAAQFSAQMRRGSELFAGLERLDFVKCDIEGYEVVVLTELRPLLERFRPTVLVETGGGNRPRIVELFTALGYKAFTLEHGREIPLTAASAKDIIFRPQ
;
A
#
# COMPACT_ATOMS: atom_id res chain seq x y z
N GLY A 1 2.66 4.91 10.31
CA GLY A 1 3.91 5.59 9.93
C GLY A 1 5.19 4.84 10.23
N TYR A 2 5.11 3.61 10.78
CA TYR A 2 6.30 2.81 11.12
C TYR A 2 7.18 2.53 9.88
N TYR A 3 6.58 1.96 8.84
CA TYR A 3 7.30 1.66 7.59
C TYR A 3 7.86 2.92 6.92
N ALA A 4 7.07 3.98 6.80
CA ALA A 4 7.53 5.22 6.18
C ALA A 4 8.74 5.83 6.93
N ARG A 5 8.75 5.76 8.27
CA ARG A 5 9.91 6.21 9.08
C ARG A 5 11.13 5.31 8.89
N THR A 6 10.94 4.00 8.79
CA THR A 6 12.02 3.05 8.54
C THR A 6 12.61 3.25 7.15
N LEU A 7 11.76 3.37 6.12
CA LEU A 7 12.17 3.65 4.75
C LEU A 7 12.90 5.00 4.64
N SER A 8 12.41 6.05 5.33
CA SER A 8 13.07 7.35 5.38
C SER A 8 14.53 7.26 5.86
N ARG A 9 14.79 6.40 6.85
CA ARG A 9 16.17 6.17 7.35
C ARG A 9 17.01 5.37 6.36
N LEU A 10 16.42 4.32 5.75
CA LEU A 10 17.13 3.43 4.82
C LEU A 10 17.51 4.15 3.53
N THR A 11 16.61 5.00 3.00
CA THR A 11 16.87 5.76 1.77
C THR A 11 17.84 6.93 1.98
N GLY A 12 18.03 7.35 3.23
CA GLY A 12 18.91 8.47 3.56
C GLY A 12 18.38 9.83 3.06
N PRO A 13 19.17 10.90 3.24
CA PRO A 13 18.72 12.27 2.95
C PRO A 13 18.55 12.56 1.46
N ALA A 14 19.21 11.81 0.57
CA ALA A 14 19.08 11.95 -0.88
C ALA A 14 17.92 11.14 -1.46
N GLY A 15 17.38 10.18 -0.71
CA GLY A 15 16.21 9.41 -1.11
C GLY A 15 14.90 10.15 -0.83
N ARG A 16 13.81 9.68 -1.42
CA ARG A 16 12.45 10.18 -1.18
C ARG A 16 11.50 9.05 -0.86
N VAL A 17 10.60 9.27 0.08
CA VAL A 17 9.53 8.33 0.46
C VAL A 17 8.19 9.02 0.30
N TYR A 18 7.28 8.38 -0.39
CA TYR A 18 5.89 8.80 -0.48
C TYR A 18 5.05 7.94 0.47
N ALA A 19 4.39 8.56 1.43
CA ALA A 19 3.51 7.89 2.39
C ALA A 19 2.07 8.24 2.07
N VAL A 20 1.33 7.28 1.57
CA VAL A 20 -0.07 7.43 1.15
C VAL A 20 -1.00 7.01 2.28
N GLU A 21 -1.90 7.88 2.71
CA GLU A 21 -2.86 7.62 3.79
C GLU A 21 -4.13 8.47 3.60
N PRO A 22 -5.27 7.84 3.25
CA PRO A 22 -6.51 8.57 3.00
C PRO A 22 -7.29 8.96 4.26
N VAL A 23 -7.13 8.24 5.37
CA VAL A 23 -8.01 8.35 6.53
C VAL A 23 -7.59 9.50 7.44
N PRO A 24 -8.42 10.55 7.65
CA PRO A 24 -8.01 11.77 8.33
C PRO A 24 -7.44 11.59 9.74
N PRO A 25 -8.01 10.81 10.67
CA PRO A 25 -7.42 10.59 11.99
C PRO A 25 -6.08 9.88 11.94
N ILE A 26 -5.89 8.91 11.02
CA ILE A 26 -4.62 8.20 10.84
C ILE A 26 -3.59 9.14 10.21
N LEU A 27 -4.01 9.94 9.23
CA LEU A 27 -3.19 10.97 8.58
C LEU A 27 -2.63 11.97 9.60
N ALA A 28 -3.43 12.37 10.59
CA ALA A 28 -2.98 13.27 11.68
C ALA A 28 -1.85 12.64 12.51
N VAL A 29 -1.99 11.35 12.86
CA VAL A 29 -0.96 10.59 13.58
C VAL A 29 0.29 10.40 12.71
N LEU A 30 0.10 10.09 11.43
CA LEU A 30 1.19 9.93 10.46
C LEU A 30 2.02 11.22 10.36
N ARG A 31 1.38 12.37 10.18
CA ARG A 31 2.04 13.68 10.14
C ARG A 31 2.85 13.96 11.40
N ARG A 32 2.29 13.66 12.57
CA ARG A 32 3.00 13.82 13.86
C ARG A 32 4.24 12.94 13.94
N ASN A 33 4.12 11.67 13.54
CA ASN A 33 5.20 10.68 13.61
C ASN A 33 6.34 10.98 12.64
N LEU A 34 6.02 11.55 11.47
CA LEU A 34 6.98 11.82 10.40
C LEU A 34 7.48 13.27 10.37
N ARG A 35 7.09 14.13 11.32
CA ARG A 35 7.43 15.57 11.32
C ARG A 35 8.94 15.88 11.24
N ARG A 36 9.80 14.93 11.62
CA ARG A 36 11.25 15.04 11.56
C ARG A 36 11.88 14.35 10.34
N CYS A 37 11.09 13.67 9.53
CA CYS A 37 11.55 12.97 8.33
C CYS A 37 11.44 13.91 7.13
N ARG A 38 12.54 14.60 6.79
CA ARG A 38 12.55 15.65 5.74
C ARG A 38 12.42 15.11 4.33
N ASN A 39 12.70 13.83 4.13
CA ASN A 39 12.64 13.12 2.85
C ASN A 39 11.35 12.32 2.67
N VAL A 40 10.32 12.57 3.51
CA VAL A 40 9.00 11.94 3.40
C VAL A 40 7.97 12.97 2.96
N GLU A 41 7.28 12.66 1.88
CA GLU A 41 6.10 13.38 1.41
C GLU A 41 4.84 12.57 1.78
N ILE A 42 3.89 13.22 2.44
CA ILE A 42 2.64 12.58 2.87
C ILE A 42 1.53 12.99 1.91
N LEU A 43 0.93 11.99 1.28
CA LEU A 43 -0.13 12.14 0.28
C LEU A 43 -1.48 11.72 0.90
N PRO A 44 -2.41 12.67 1.10
CA PRO A 44 -3.68 12.43 1.78
C PRO A 44 -4.74 11.87 0.82
N TYR A 45 -4.41 10.77 0.13
CA TYR A 45 -5.25 10.17 -0.89
C TYR A 45 -5.38 8.66 -0.67
N ALA A 46 -6.47 8.05 -1.15
CA ALA A 46 -6.49 6.65 -1.53
C ALA A 46 -5.98 6.52 -2.96
N LEU A 47 -5.29 5.43 -3.27
CA LEU A 47 -4.99 5.09 -4.65
C LEU A 47 -6.11 4.22 -5.24
N GLY A 48 -6.39 4.38 -6.52
CA GLY A 48 -7.39 3.59 -7.23
C GLY A 48 -7.46 3.95 -8.71
N THR A 49 -8.52 3.53 -9.37
CA THR A 49 -8.67 3.63 -10.84
C THR A 49 -9.20 4.97 -11.32
N GLU A 50 -9.65 5.84 -10.42
CA GLU A 50 -10.32 7.10 -10.76
C GLU A 50 -9.89 8.24 -9.82
N ASN A 51 -10.06 9.48 -10.28
CA ASN A 51 -9.93 10.67 -9.44
C ASN A 51 -11.32 11.10 -8.97
N LYS A 52 -11.72 10.68 -7.77
CA LYS A 52 -13.07 10.96 -7.24
C LYS A 52 -13.09 11.04 -5.71
N PRO A 53 -14.12 11.71 -5.12
CA PRO A 53 -14.40 11.57 -3.70
C PRO A 53 -14.86 10.13 -3.41
N ILE A 54 -14.45 9.60 -2.26
CA ILE A 54 -14.81 8.27 -1.77
C ILE A 54 -15.15 8.30 -0.30
N THR A 55 -15.79 7.24 0.17
CA THR A 55 -15.95 6.97 1.60
C THR A 55 -15.02 5.83 2.01
N MET A 56 -14.17 6.09 2.99
CA MET A 56 -13.42 5.05 3.72
C MET A 56 -14.25 4.57 4.89
N ALA A 57 -14.24 3.28 5.16
CA ALA A 57 -14.98 2.67 6.27
C ALA A 57 -14.08 1.87 7.18
N ASN A 58 -14.53 1.69 8.43
CA ASN A 58 -13.85 0.88 9.44
C ASN A 58 -14.89 0.25 10.37
N ASP A 59 -14.86 -1.06 10.50
CA ASP A 59 -15.78 -1.83 11.33
C ASP A 59 -15.15 -2.40 12.60
N SER A 60 -13.85 -2.21 12.81
CA SER A 60 -13.12 -2.78 13.95
C SER A 60 -13.73 -2.44 15.32
N ALA A 61 -14.32 -1.25 15.44
CA ALA A 61 -14.96 -0.85 16.71
C ALA A 61 -16.21 -1.68 17.06
N ARG A 62 -16.90 -2.27 16.07
CA ARG A 62 -18.03 -3.19 16.32
C ARG A 62 -17.56 -4.50 16.92
N GLU A 63 -16.39 -4.99 16.50
CA GLU A 63 -15.84 -6.29 16.89
C GLU A 63 -15.06 -6.21 18.21
N THR A 64 -14.28 -5.15 18.36
CA THR A 64 -13.28 -5.03 19.45
C THR A 64 -13.58 -3.94 20.47
N GLY A 65 -14.54 -3.05 20.20
CA GLY A 65 -14.78 -1.83 20.98
C GLY A 65 -13.72 -0.72 20.76
N TYR A 66 -12.70 -0.96 19.91
CA TYR A 66 -11.62 -0.02 19.64
C TYR A 66 -11.48 0.24 18.15
N PHE A 67 -11.07 1.46 17.79
CA PHE A 67 -10.78 1.81 16.40
C PHE A 67 -9.42 1.24 15.98
N GLY A 68 -9.45 0.19 15.17
CA GLY A 68 -8.27 -0.44 14.58
C GLY A 68 -7.72 0.39 13.42
N THR A 69 -6.50 0.88 13.53
CA THR A 69 -5.91 1.78 12.52
C THR A 69 -5.52 1.09 11.22
N GLY A 70 -5.40 -0.23 11.20
CA GLY A 70 -5.04 -1.04 10.04
C GLY A 70 -6.23 -1.73 9.36
N GLN A 71 -7.48 -1.37 9.67
CA GLN A 71 -8.67 -2.05 9.15
C GLN A 71 -9.60 -1.09 8.39
N ASN A 72 -9.01 -0.18 7.62
CA ASN A 72 -9.77 0.76 6.81
C ASN A 72 -9.85 0.27 5.37
N PHE A 73 -11.04 0.30 4.80
CA PHE A 73 -11.30 -0.13 3.43
C PHE A 73 -12.14 0.90 2.66
N VAL A 74 -12.10 0.83 1.34
CA VAL A 74 -12.95 1.65 0.46
C VAL A 74 -14.38 1.10 0.53
N ASN A 75 -15.35 1.94 0.90
CA ASN A 75 -16.75 1.56 1.01
C ASN A 75 -17.50 1.86 -0.30
N ASP A 76 -17.28 1.05 -1.32
CA ASP A 76 -17.96 1.17 -2.60
C ASP A 76 -19.45 0.73 -2.54
N SER A 77 -19.80 -0.10 -1.57
CA SER A 77 -21.17 -0.62 -1.41
C SER A 77 -22.13 0.34 -0.72
N GLY A 78 -21.62 1.39 -0.07
CA GLY A 78 -22.40 2.30 0.76
C GLY A 78 -22.92 1.64 2.05
N ALA A 79 -22.38 0.48 2.45
CA ALA A 79 -22.81 -0.21 3.66
C ALA A 79 -22.57 0.65 4.91
N VAL A 80 -23.42 0.49 5.92
CA VAL A 80 -23.29 1.20 7.19
C VAL A 80 -22.13 0.57 7.98
N ALA A 81 -21.05 1.33 8.16
CA ALA A 81 -19.88 0.95 8.97
C ALA A 81 -19.89 1.64 10.33
N ALA A 82 -19.10 1.11 11.28
CA ALA A 82 -18.95 1.69 12.61
C ALA A 82 -18.31 3.09 12.59
N ALA A 83 -17.41 3.33 11.64
CA ALA A 83 -16.85 4.64 11.35
C ALA A 83 -16.73 4.84 9.84
N GLN A 84 -16.98 6.06 9.38
CA GLN A 84 -16.84 6.44 7.98
C GLN A 84 -16.10 7.77 7.88
N PHE A 85 -15.27 7.90 6.83
CA PHE A 85 -14.43 9.07 6.59
C PHE A 85 -14.49 9.45 5.10
N SER A 86 -14.70 10.72 4.82
CA SER A 86 -14.54 11.24 3.46
C SER A 86 -13.07 11.31 3.09
N ALA A 87 -12.73 10.84 1.91
CA ALA A 87 -11.39 10.87 1.35
C ALA A 87 -11.44 11.16 -0.15
N GLN A 88 -10.27 11.40 -0.74
CA GLN A 88 -10.12 11.55 -2.19
C GLN A 88 -9.34 10.34 -2.72
N MET A 89 -9.88 9.69 -3.74
CA MET A 89 -9.16 8.70 -4.53
C MET A 89 -8.42 9.40 -5.67
N ARG A 90 -7.22 8.91 -5.97
CA ARG A 90 -6.40 9.37 -7.09
C ARG A 90 -5.81 8.18 -7.83
N ARG A 91 -5.65 8.33 -9.12
CA ARG A 91 -4.89 7.39 -9.94
C ARG A 91 -3.41 7.52 -9.60
N GLY A 92 -2.81 6.43 -9.15
CA GLY A 92 -1.39 6.41 -8.77
C GLY A 92 -0.48 6.59 -9.98
N SER A 93 -0.84 6.05 -11.14
CA SER A 93 -0.10 6.23 -12.39
C SER A 93 0.01 7.69 -12.82
N GLU A 94 -1.02 8.51 -12.56
CA GLU A 94 -1.00 9.96 -12.81
C GLU A 94 -0.26 10.73 -11.72
N LEU A 95 -0.53 10.37 -10.45
CA LEU A 95 0.09 11.03 -9.29
C LEU A 95 1.61 10.91 -9.29
N PHE A 96 2.12 9.78 -9.76
CA PHE A 96 3.54 9.45 -9.82
C PHE A 96 4.13 9.49 -11.24
N ALA A 97 3.44 10.06 -12.23
CA ALA A 97 3.90 10.14 -13.62
C ALA A 97 5.27 10.82 -13.78
N GLY A 98 5.55 11.82 -12.93
CA GLY A 98 6.80 12.59 -12.94
C GLY A 98 7.98 11.93 -12.23
N LEU A 99 7.85 10.70 -11.71
CA LEU A 99 8.98 10.01 -11.10
C LEU A 99 10.05 9.69 -12.14
N GLU A 100 11.30 9.89 -11.74
CA GLU A 100 12.49 9.47 -12.50
C GLU A 100 13.00 8.10 -12.02
N ARG A 101 12.64 7.71 -10.79
CA ARG A 101 13.09 6.48 -10.14
C ARG A 101 12.03 5.96 -9.16
N LEU A 102 11.87 4.65 -9.11
CA LEU A 102 11.06 3.93 -8.12
C LEU A 102 11.77 2.61 -7.80
N ASP A 103 12.27 2.47 -6.58
CA ASP A 103 13.07 1.30 -6.16
C ASP A 103 12.26 0.29 -5.37
N PHE A 104 11.29 0.78 -4.60
CA PHE A 104 10.54 -0.05 -3.67
C PHE A 104 9.10 0.44 -3.51
N VAL A 105 8.17 -0.50 -3.47
CA VAL A 105 6.76 -0.26 -3.15
C VAL A 105 6.34 -1.20 -2.01
N LYS A 106 5.70 -0.68 -0.95
CA LYS A 106 4.93 -1.48 0.00
C LYS A 106 3.44 -1.22 -0.26
N CYS A 107 2.70 -2.29 -0.48
CA CYS A 107 1.25 -2.27 -0.65
C CYS A 107 0.59 -3.16 0.41
N ASP A 108 -0.18 -2.52 1.30
CA ASP A 108 -0.84 -3.12 2.46
C ASP A 108 -2.05 -2.23 2.75
N ILE A 109 -3.18 -2.51 2.09
CA ILE A 109 -4.35 -1.64 1.97
C ILE A 109 -5.68 -2.39 2.11
N GLU A 110 -5.65 -3.47 2.89
CA GLU A 110 -6.83 -4.18 3.38
C GLU A 110 -7.79 -4.64 2.28
N GLY A 111 -7.25 -5.34 1.26
CA GLY A 111 -8.01 -6.02 0.21
C GLY A 111 -8.14 -5.25 -1.11
N TYR A 112 -7.65 -4.01 -1.20
CA TYR A 112 -7.69 -3.20 -2.43
C TYR A 112 -6.41 -3.31 -3.29
N GLU A 113 -5.48 -4.19 -2.90
CA GLU A 113 -4.13 -4.33 -3.49
C GLU A 113 -4.20 -4.65 -4.97
N VAL A 114 -5.08 -5.57 -5.40
CA VAL A 114 -5.21 -5.96 -6.81
C VAL A 114 -5.58 -4.75 -7.68
N VAL A 115 -6.50 -3.92 -7.22
CA VAL A 115 -6.97 -2.73 -7.95
C VAL A 115 -5.83 -1.73 -8.11
N VAL A 116 -5.17 -1.40 -7.00
CA VAL A 116 -4.08 -0.41 -6.98
C VAL A 116 -2.87 -0.90 -7.78
N LEU A 117 -2.43 -2.14 -7.58
CA LEU A 117 -1.26 -2.68 -8.27
C LEU A 117 -1.50 -2.85 -9.78
N THR A 118 -2.74 -3.17 -10.18
CA THR A 118 -3.12 -3.19 -11.60
C THR A 118 -3.09 -1.78 -12.20
N GLU A 119 -3.57 -0.78 -11.49
CA GLU A 119 -3.54 0.61 -11.94
C GLU A 119 -2.11 1.16 -12.01
N LEU A 120 -1.23 0.75 -11.08
CA LEU A 120 0.19 1.11 -11.06
C LEU A 120 1.04 0.34 -12.09
N ARG A 121 0.46 -0.58 -12.86
CA ARG A 121 1.17 -1.41 -13.83
C ARG A 121 2.16 -0.63 -14.72
N PRO A 122 1.82 0.53 -15.30
CA PRO A 122 2.77 1.29 -16.12
C PRO A 122 4.05 1.70 -15.38
N LEU A 123 3.93 2.02 -14.08
CA LEU A 123 5.09 2.36 -13.24
C LEU A 123 5.89 1.11 -12.86
N LEU A 124 5.22 -0.02 -12.59
CA LEU A 124 5.87 -1.31 -12.30
C LEU A 124 6.66 -1.81 -13.52
N GLU A 125 6.11 -1.67 -14.72
CA GLU A 125 6.80 -2.01 -15.99
C GLU A 125 8.01 -1.10 -16.25
N ARG A 126 7.84 0.20 -16.04
CA ARG A 126 8.88 1.20 -16.31
C ARG A 126 10.07 1.11 -15.36
N PHE A 127 9.80 1.02 -14.07
CA PHE A 127 10.84 1.17 -13.03
C PHE A 127 11.31 -0.16 -12.44
N ARG A 128 10.52 -1.22 -12.58
CA ARG A 128 10.84 -2.55 -12.07
C ARG A 128 11.23 -2.57 -10.58
N PRO A 129 10.46 -1.92 -9.69
CA PRO A 129 10.80 -1.86 -8.26
C PRO A 129 10.70 -3.23 -7.60
N THR A 130 11.37 -3.40 -6.46
CA THR A 130 10.98 -4.47 -5.52
C THR A 130 9.63 -4.10 -4.90
N VAL A 131 8.69 -5.07 -4.83
CA VAL A 131 7.37 -4.81 -4.27
C VAL A 131 7.08 -5.77 -3.12
N LEU A 132 6.72 -5.23 -1.96
CA LEU A 132 6.23 -5.97 -0.80
C LEU A 132 4.72 -5.80 -0.71
N VAL A 133 3.99 -6.90 -0.77
CA VAL A 133 2.52 -6.88 -0.70
C VAL A 133 2.05 -7.75 0.46
N GLU A 134 1.19 -7.20 1.32
CA GLU A 134 0.39 -8.03 2.22
C GLU A 134 -0.81 -8.58 1.46
N THR A 135 -0.96 -9.91 1.45
CA THR A 135 -2.04 -10.58 0.73
C THR A 135 -3.06 -11.15 1.72
N GLY A 136 -4.32 -10.79 1.54
CA GLY A 136 -5.43 -11.28 2.36
C GLY A 136 -6.69 -11.49 1.52
N GLY A 137 -7.79 -11.94 2.15
CA GLY A 137 -9.11 -11.97 1.53
C GLY A 137 -9.25 -12.72 0.20
N GLY A 138 -8.34 -13.64 -0.14
CA GLY A 138 -8.38 -14.39 -1.40
C GLY A 138 -7.77 -13.65 -2.61
N ASN A 139 -7.14 -12.47 -2.42
CA ASN A 139 -6.54 -11.68 -3.50
C ASN A 139 -5.17 -12.22 -3.98
N ARG A 140 -4.52 -13.08 -3.18
CA ARG A 140 -3.18 -13.63 -3.43
C ARG A 140 -2.98 -14.23 -4.84
N PRO A 141 -3.85 -15.11 -5.35
CA PRO A 141 -3.66 -15.69 -6.69
C PRO A 141 -3.60 -14.62 -7.79
N ARG A 142 -4.48 -13.63 -7.73
CA ARG A 142 -4.53 -12.52 -8.70
C ARG A 142 -3.30 -11.62 -8.64
N ILE A 143 -2.77 -11.38 -7.44
CA ILE A 143 -1.54 -10.60 -7.24
C ILE A 143 -0.34 -11.38 -7.80
N VAL A 144 -0.23 -12.67 -7.50
CA VAL A 144 0.86 -13.52 -8.02
C VAL A 144 0.80 -13.60 -9.55
N GLU A 145 -0.39 -13.76 -10.14
CA GLU A 145 -0.59 -13.75 -11.59
C GLU A 145 -0.14 -12.43 -12.22
N LEU A 146 -0.55 -11.29 -11.67
CA LEU A 146 -0.14 -9.96 -12.13
C LEU A 146 1.38 -9.82 -12.17
N PHE A 147 2.07 -10.15 -11.09
CA PHE A 147 3.52 -10.01 -11.02
C PHE A 147 4.27 -11.04 -11.86
N THR A 148 3.74 -12.26 -12.00
CA THR A 148 4.29 -13.27 -12.91
C THR A 148 4.21 -12.79 -14.35
N ALA A 149 3.08 -12.22 -14.76
CA ALA A 149 2.91 -11.63 -16.10
C ALA A 149 3.85 -10.44 -16.36
N LEU A 150 4.26 -9.73 -15.30
CA LEU A 150 5.25 -8.65 -15.35
C LEU A 150 6.71 -9.16 -15.29
N GLY A 151 6.96 -10.48 -15.23
CA GLY A 151 8.30 -11.06 -15.14
C GLY A 151 8.98 -10.85 -13.79
N TYR A 152 8.22 -10.96 -12.70
CA TYR A 152 8.75 -10.96 -11.34
C TYR A 152 8.81 -12.37 -10.78
N LYS A 153 9.74 -12.60 -9.87
CA LYS A 153 9.77 -13.78 -8.98
C LYS A 153 9.17 -13.41 -7.63
N ALA A 154 8.40 -14.35 -7.07
CA ALA A 154 7.75 -14.21 -5.78
C ALA A 154 8.51 -14.95 -4.68
N PHE A 155 8.71 -14.28 -3.56
CA PHE A 155 9.41 -14.79 -2.37
C PHE A 155 8.60 -14.48 -1.12
N THR A 156 8.91 -15.19 -0.03
CA THR A 156 8.47 -14.86 1.33
C THR A 156 9.68 -14.84 2.27
N LEU A 157 9.50 -14.31 3.47
CA LEU A 157 10.54 -14.29 4.50
C LEU A 157 10.31 -15.43 5.51
N GLU A 158 11.27 -16.31 5.64
CA GLU A 158 11.33 -17.28 6.73
C GLU A 158 12.66 -17.15 7.48
N HIS A 159 12.59 -16.96 8.80
CA HIS A 159 13.77 -16.76 9.66
C HIS A 159 14.74 -15.69 9.12
N GLY A 160 14.20 -14.61 8.55
CA GLY A 160 14.97 -13.49 7.99
C GLY A 160 15.64 -13.76 6.64
N ARG A 161 15.31 -14.89 5.98
CA ARG A 161 15.80 -15.24 4.64
C ARG A 161 14.67 -15.24 3.63
N GLU A 162 14.95 -14.72 2.44
CA GLU A 162 14.02 -14.85 1.31
C GLU A 162 14.06 -16.28 0.77
N ILE A 163 12.89 -16.91 0.74
CA ILE A 163 12.69 -18.22 0.11
C ILE A 163 11.62 -18.11 -0.97
N PRO A 164 11.64 -18.99 -1.98
CA PRO A 164 10.59 -19.01 -3.01
C PRO A 164 9.20 -19.15 -2.39
N LEU A 165 8.22 -18.45 -2.96
CA LEU A 165 6.85 -18.51 -2.51
C LEU A 165 6.28 -19.92 -2.64
N THR A 166 5.62 -20.40 -1.57
CA THR A 166 4.87 -21.65 -1.55
C THR A 166 3.40 -21.41 -1.17
N ALA A 167 2.55 -22.42 -1.30
CA ALA A 167 1.15 -22.34 -0.89
C ALA A 167 0.99 -22.08 0.63
N ALA A 168 1.93 -22.58 1.45
CA ALA A 168 1.93 -22.45 2.90
C ALA A 168 2.61 -21.15 3.41
N SER A 169 3.15 -20.32 2.49
CA SER A 169 3.87 -19.11 2.87
C SER A 169 2.99 -18.09 3.59
N ALA A 170 3.63 -17.22 4.39
CA ALA A 170 2.98 -16.10 5.09
C ALA A 170 2.22 -15.17 4.12
N LYS A 171 1.42 -14.25 4.67
CA LYS A 171 0.64 -13.27 3.88
C LYS A 171 1.54 -12.31 3.11
N ASP A 172 2.70 -11.97 3.65
CA ASP A 172 3.64 -11.02 3.03
C ASP A 172 4.41 -11.69 1.89
N ILE A 173 4.28 -11.12 0.70
CA ILE A 173 4.98 -11.58 -0.51
C ILE A 173 5.91 -10.49 -1.01
N ILE A 174 7.15 -10.85 -1.29
CA ILE A 174 8.15 -9.99 -1.93
C ILE A 174 8.23 -10.37 -3.40
N PHE A 175 7.98 -9.41 -4.26
CA PHE A 175 8.17 -9.54 -5.70
C PHE A 175 9.46 -8.85 -6.13
N ARG A 176 10.35 -9.62 -6.79
CA ARG A 176 11.60 -9.12 -7.33
C ARG A 176 11.60 -9.20 -8.85
N PRO A 177 11.99 -8.12 -9.54
CA PRO A 177 12.14 -8.14 -11.00
C PRO A 177 13.26 -9.12 -11.39
N GLN A 178 13.08 -9.80 -12.53
CA GLN A 178 14.10 -10.66 -13.14
C GLN A 178 14.99 -9.87 -14.09
#